data_e8264fbe1e5041a9eca2b8eab9a298f2
#
_entry.id   e8264fbe1e5041a9eca2b8eab9a298f2
#
_cell.length_a   1.000
_cell.length_b   1.000
_cell.length_c   1.000
_cell.angle_alpha   90.00
_cell.angle_beta   90.00
_cell.angle_gamma   90.00
#
_symmetry.space_group_name_H-M   'P 1'
#
loop_
_entity.id
_entity.type
_entity.pdbx_description
1 polymer ?
#
loop_
_entity_poly.entity_id
_entity_poly.type
_entity_poly.pdbx_seq_one_letter_code
_entity_poly.pdbx_strand_id
1 'polypeptide(L)'
;MTNDLPVTLLIGNGLNQCLKGGLPWGNLLQQIARSYGVAYRSDIPMPLEFERLINVHLQHNPLDDADIYNRVKQDVANLVKTAEFPKDAIHHELAKLKFDSIITTNYDLFLEYIWDEKFSPHIHKGVAGNGTKYLSKSVGRIGEIDFFHAHGCVAVPTTICLGYEHYMGMVQKIRSEINGGARIAGIKNIVAVLYGKQEAANTWMEKFYTTDVHIIGFGLYECEADFWWLLTHRASMYYANEGGLNLIRNTITYYDIFDDLHKITEEEVQVAAIKEKETNRKYALLAGMHVRIKQYRLSETKTKTYHEAYQKIINDIKRENKTI
;
A
#
# COMPACT_ATOMS: atom_id res chain seq x y z
N MET A 1 -22.96 24.54 0.18
CA MET A 1 -22.05 23.90 -0.75
C MET A 1 -21.46 22.73 -0.02
N THR A 2 -21.86 21.51 -0.35
CA THR A 2 -21.19 20.30 0.14
C THR A 2 -19.78 20.33 -0.42
N ASN A 3 -18.79 20.52 0.45
CA ASN A 3 -17.38 20.47 0.08
C ASN A 3 -17.01 18.97 -0.04
N ASP A 4 -17.41 18.34 -1.14
CA ASP A 4 -17.05 16.97 -1.41
C ASP A 4 -15.57 16.94 -1.72
N LEU A 5 -14.81 16.27 -0.83
CA LEU A 5 -13.38 16.08 -1.06
C LEU A 5 -13.17 15.05 -2.17
N PRO A 6 -12.07 15.17 -2.95
CA PRO A 6 -11.69 14.11 -3.88
C PRO A 6 -11.54 12.76 -3.17
N VAL A 7 -11.76 11.67 -3.89
CA VAL A 7 -11.73 10.31 -3.34
C VAL A 7 -10.52 9.54 -3.85
N THR A 8 -9.74 9.00 -2.93
CA THR A 8 -8.58 8.15 -3.20
C THR A 8 -8.86 6.71 -2.78
N LEU A 9 -8.52 5.76 -3.66
CA LEU A 9 -8.51 4.35 -3.35
C LEU A 9 -7.08 3.87 -3.09
N LEU A 10 -6.82 3.26 -1.92
CA LEU A 10 -5.58 2.55 -1.65
C LEU A 10 -5.82 1.05 -1.71
N ILE A 11 -5.06 0.36 -2.55
CA ILE A 11 -5.19 -1.08 -2.79
C ILE A 11 -3.88 -1.79 -2.42
N GLY A 12 -3.98 -2.79 -1.55
CA GLY A 12 -2.89 -3.73 -1.28
C GLY A 12 -3.06 -5.05 -2.03
N ASN A 13 -2.11 -5.97 -1.82
CA ASN A 13 -2.06 -7.26 -2.50
C ASN A 13 -3.18 -8.25 -2.09
N GLY A 14 -3.93 -7.96 -1.04
CA GLY A 14 -5.03 -8.83 -0.58
C GLY A 14 -6.11 -9.04 -1.64
N LEU A 15 -6.37 -8.04 -2.48
CA LEU A 15 -7.32 -8.19 -3.59
C LEU A 15 -6.78 -9.13 -4.68
N ASN A 16 -5.49 -9.07 -4.99
CA ASN A 16 -4.84 -9.97 -5.96
C ASN A 16 -4.83 -11.43 -5.48
N GLN A 17 -4.85 -11.68 -4.17
CA GLN A 17 -4.91 -13.03 -3.62
C GLN A 17 -6.24 -13.76 -3.91
N CYS A 18 -7.29 -13.02 -4.29
CA CYS A 18 -8.54 -13.62 -4.79
C CYS A 18 -8.40 -14.20 -6.20
N LEU A 19 -7.31 -13.88 -6.90
CA LEU A 19 -7.08 -14.30 -8.27
C LEU A 19 -6.30 -15.61 -8.31
N LYS A 20 -6.61 -16.45 -9.29
CA LYS A 20 -5.80 -17.63 -9.60
C LYS A 20 -4.42 -17.16 -10.11
N GLY A 21 -3.38 -17.41 -9.33
CA GLY A 21 -2.03 -16.96 -9.66
C GLY A 21 -1.56 -15.71 -8.89
N GLY A 22 -2.41 -15.14 -8.03
CA GLY A 22 -1.98 -14.09 -7.11
C GLY A 22 -0.78 -14.54 -6.26
N LEU A 23 0.26 -13.73 -6.20
CA LEU A 23 1.52 -14.06 -5.52
C LEU A 23 1.59 -13.33 -4.16
N PRO A 24 1.37 -14.03 -3.02
CA PRO A 24 1.60 -13.45 -1.70
C PRO A 24 3.07 -13.05 -1.52
N TRP A 25 3.32 -11.99 -0.77
CA TRP A 25 4.68 -11.48 -0.56
C TRP A 25 5.63 -12.53 0.04
N GLY A 26 5.18 -13.32 1.01
CA GLY A 26 5.99 -14.41 1.56
C GLY A 26 6.42 -15.43 0.51
N ASN A 27 5.52 -15.78 -0.44
CA ASN A 27 5.84 -16.68 -1.53
C ASN A 27 6.83 -16.06 -2.53
N LEU A 28 6.74 -14.76 -2.78
CA LEU A 28 7.71 -14.02 -3.59
C LEU A 28 9.11 -14.08 -2.97
N LEU A 29 9.23 -13.76 -1.66
CA LEU A 29 10.51 -13.86 -0.94
C LEU A 29 11.05 -15.28 -0.89
N GLN A 30 10.18 -16.29 -0.75
CA GLN A 30 10.60 -17.69 -0.79
C GLN A 30 11.18 -18.08 -2.16
N GLN A 31 10.61 -17.61 -3.25
CA GLN A 31 11.14 -17.85 -4.58
C GLN A 31 12.51 -17.16 -4.76
N ILE A 32 12.65 -15.92 -4.33
CA ILE A 32 13.92 -15.19 -4.33
C ILE A 32 14.96 -15.94 -3.49
N ALA A 33 14.61 -16.35 -2.27
CA ALA A 33 15.51 -17.11 -1.39
C ALA A 33 16.08 -18.36 -2.10
N ARG A 34 15.21 -19.11 -2.80
CA ARG A 34 15.62 -20.30 -3.58
C ARG A 34 16.59 -19.93 -4.70
N SER A 35 16.33 -18.85 -5.44
CA SER A 35 17.20 -18.40 -6.55
C SER A 35 18.59 -18.00 -6.06
N TYR A 36 18.69 -17.52 -4.82
CA TYR A 36 19.95 -17.12 -4.19
C TYR A 36 20.56 -18.20 -3.29
N GLY A 37 20.02 -19.42 -3.29
CA GLY A 37 20.53 -20.55 -2.52
C GLY A 37 20.43 -20.40 -1.01
N VAL A 38 19.50 -19.57 -0.52
CA VAL A 38 19.32 -19.29 0.91
C VAL A 38 17.98 -19.89 1.40
N ALA A 39 18.00 -20.53 2.57
CA ALA A 39 16.78 -21.04 3.20
C ALA A 39 15.90 -19.88 3.68
N TYR A 40 14.63 -19.86 3.25
CA TYR A 40 13.62 -18.87 3.67
C TYR A 40 13.11 -19.19 5.09
N ARG A 41 12.89 -18.16 5.90
CA ARG A 41 12.34 -18.26 7.26
C ARG A 41 11.04 -17.47 7.37
N SER A 42 9.93 -18.18 7.56
CA SER A 42 8.60 -17.58 7.71
C SER A 42 8.31 -17.00 9.10
N ASP A 43 9.15 -17.30 10.10
CA ASP A 43 9.07 -16.80 11.46
C ASP A 43 9.72 -15.42 11.67
N ILE A 44 10.38 -14.89 10.63
CA ILE A 44 10.99 -13.56 10.63
C ILE A 44 10.07 -12.59 9.87
N PRO A 45 9.85 -11.34 10.38
CA PRO A 45 9.14 -10.31 9.62
C PRO A 45 9.75 -10.11 8.23
N MET A 46 8.90 -10.07 7.19
CA MET A 46 9.33 -10.12 5.79
C MET A 46 10.42 -9.11 5.40
N PRO A 47 10.39 -7.83 5.83
CA PRO A 47 11.48 -6.91 5.51
C PRO A 47 12.82 -7.28 6.15
N LEU A 48 12.80 -7.83 7.37
CA LEU A 48 14.02 -8.29 8.04
C LEU A 48 14.52 -9.60 7.44
N GLU A 49 13.61 -10.48 7.02
CA GLU A 49 13.97 -11.70 6.29
C GLU A 49 14.65 -11.37 4.96
N PHE A 50 14.18 -10.35 4.25
CA PHE A 50 14.85 -9.87 3.05
C PHE A 50 16.31 -9.46 3.34
N GLU A 51 16.55 -8.66 4.38
CA GLU A 51 17.93 -8.26 4.76
C GLU A 51 18.77 -9.47 5.16
N ARG A 52 18.19 -10.43 5.88
CA ARG A 52 18.87 -11.68 6.25
C ARG A 52 19.27 -12.48 5.01
N LEU A 53 18.37 -12.62 4.03
CA LEU A 53 18.64 -13.33 2.77
C LEU A 53 19.84 -12.75 2.04
N ILE A 54 19.87 -11.42 1.89
CA ILE A 54 21.00 -10.71 1.26
C ILE A 54 22.29 -10.97 2.03
N ASN A 55 22.30 -10.80 3.35
CA ASN A 55 23.50 -10.97 4.17
C ASN A 55 24.03 -12.41 4.14
N VAL A 56 23.15 -13.41 4.22
CA VAL A 56 23.54 -14.83 4.13
C VAL A 56 24.11 -15.15 2.75
N HIS A 57 23.49 -14.62 1.68
CA HIS A 57 24.02 -14.80 0.32
C HIS A 57 25.44 -14.23 0.21
N LEU A 58 25.66 -13.01 0.68
CA LEU A 58 26.98 -12.34 0.65
C LEU A 58 28.05 -13.07 1.47
N GLN A 59 27.68 -13.69 2.60
CA GLN A 59 28.60 -14.52 3.39
C GLN A 59 29.17 -15.70 2.59
N HIS A 60 28.35 -16.28 1.71
CA HIS A 60 28.75 -17.41 0.86
C HIS A 60 29.36 -16.98 -0.48
N ASN A 61 29.06 -15.75 -0.90
CA ASN A 61 29.47 -15.17 -2.18
C ASN A 61 30.08 -13.77 -1.98
N PRO A 62 31.24 -13.65 -1.32
CA PRO A 62 31.80 -12.35 -0.91
C PRO A 62 32.25 -11.47 -2.09
N LEU A 63 32.32 -12.02 -3.31
CA LEU A 63 32.59 -11.26 -4.54
C LEU A 63 31.33 -10.72 -5.20
N ASP A 64 30.15 -11.07 -4.72
CA ASP A 64 28.90 -10.45 -5.13
C ASP A 64 28.82 -9.04 -4.50
N ASP A 65 28.85 -8.06 -5.36
CA ASP A 65 29.16 -6.68 -5.00
C ASP A 65 27.97 -5.88 -4.46
N ALA A 66 28.20 -4.57 -4.30
CA ALA A 66 27.26 -3.57 -3.80
C ALA A 66 25.95 -3.46 -4.62
N ASP A 67 25.82 -4.09 -5.77
CA ASP A 67 24.64 -4.03 -6.63
C ASP A 67 23.65 -5.18 -6.41
N ILE A 68 23.90 -6.07 -5.45
CA ILE A 68 23.03 -7.22 -5.11
C ILE A 68 21.56 -6.78 -4.88
N TYR A 69 21.36 -5.67 -4.20
CA TYR A 69 20.01 -5.13 -3.95
C TYR A 69 19.26 -4.81 -5.25
N ASN A 70 19.92 -4.19 -6.23
CA ASN A 70 19.29 -3.86 -7.52
C ASN A 70 19.04 -5.11 -8.36
N ARG A 71 19.95 -6.10 -8.32
CA ARG A 71 19.72 -7.40 -8.99
C ARG A 71 18.50 -8.11 -8.42
N VAL A 72 18.39 -8.20 -7.09
CA VAL A 72 17.23 -8.84 -6.46
C VAL A 72 15.94 -8.09 -6.80
N LYS A 73 15.94 -6.75 -6.82
CA LYS A 73 14.78 -5.97 -7.25
C LYS A 73 14.41 -6.23 -8.71
N GLN A 74 15.40 -6.42 -9.58
CA GLN A 74 15.15 -6.79 -10.98
C GLN A 74 14.55 -8.19 -11.08
N ASP A 75 15.03 -9.15 -10.30
CA ASP A 75 14.48 -10.52 -10.26
C ASP A 75 13.04 -10.53 -9.73
N VAL A 76 12.77 -9.75 -8.70
CA VAL A 76 11.38 -9.52 -8.21
C VAL A 76 10.50 -8.95 -9.32
N ALA A 77 10.98 -7.92 -10.03
CA ALA A 77 10.21 -7.32 -11.13
C ALA A 77 9.95 -8.34 -12.26
N ASN A 78 10.91 -9.19 -12.58
CA ASN A 78 10.75 -10.24 -13.59
C ASN A 78 9.73 -11.29 -13.16
N LEU A 79 9.77 -11.74 -11.89
CA LEU A 79 8.78 -12.69 -11.35
C LEU A 79 7.37 -12.11 -11.35
N VAL A 80 7.21 -10.86 -10.93
CA VAL A 80 5.90 -10.20 -10.88
C VAL A 80 5.32 -9.98 -12.29
N LYS A 81 6.16 -9.63 -13.28
CA LYS A 81 5.73 -9.45 -14.68
C LYS A 81 5.21 -10.73 -15.34
N THR A 82 5.62 -11.91 -14.86
CA THR A 82 5.15 -13.20 -15.40
C THR A 82 3.80 -13.63 -14.85
N ALA A 83 3.25 -12.92 -13.85
CA ALA A 83 1.94 -13.22 -13.31
C ALA A 83 0.85 -12.94 -14.35
N GLU A 84 0.02 -13.95 -14.63
CA GLU A 84 -1.15 -13.80 -15.49
C GLU A 84 -2.37 -13.45 -14.64
N PHE A 85 -3.05 -12.36 -15.01
CA PHE A 85 -4.25 -11.93 -14.33
C PHE A 85 -5.51 -12.30 -15.14
N PRO A 86 -6.54 -12.90 -14.51
CA PRO A 86 -7.74 -13.31 -15.21
C PRO A 86 -8.59 -12.11 -15.65
N LYS A 87 -9.25 -12.24 -16.82
CA LYS A 87 -10.10 -11.17 -17.39
C LYS A 87 -11.37 -10.90 -16.58
N ASP A 88 -11.79 -11.83 -15.73
CA ASP A 88 -12.97 -11.73 -14.86
C ASP A 88 -12.63 -11.29 -13.44
N ALA A 89 -11.49 -10.63 -13.27
CA ALA A 89 -11.04 -10.17 -11.98
C ALA A 89 -12.04 -9.18 -11.34
N ILE A 90 -12.23 -9.30 -10.03
CA ILE A 90 -13.08 -8.40 -9.25
C ILE A 90 -12.63 -6.92 -9.35
N HIS A 91 -11.39 -6.69 -9.75
CA HIS A 91 -10.83 -5.37 -10.01
C HIS A 91 -11.63 -4.56 -11.06
N HIS A 92 -12.26 -5.23 -12.03
CA HIS A 92 -13.15 -4.58 -13.00
C HIS A 92 -14.39 -3.95 -12.36
N GLU A 93 -14.85 -4.46 -11.21
CA GLU A 93 -15.95 -3.85 -10.47
C GLU A 93 -15.51 -2.53 -9.79
N LEU A 94 -14.24 -2.45 -9.36
CA LEU A 94 -13.66 -1.20 -8.86
C LEU A 94 -13.53 -0.15 -9.96
N ALA A 95 -13.15 -0.56 -11.18
CA ALA A 95 -13.02 0.35 -12.31
C ALA A 95 -14.34 1.02 -12.74
N LYS A 96 -15.48 0.49 -12.29
CA LYS A 96 -16.80 1.11 -12.51
C LYS A 96 -17.11 2.24 -11.51
N LEU A 97 -16.28 2.40 -10.48
CA LEU A 97 -16.43 3.45 -9.48
C LEU A 97 -15.60 4.68 -9.88
N LYS A 98 -16.00 5.85 -9.37
CA LYS A 98 -15.24 7.08 -9.58
C LYS A 98 -14.25 7.28 -8.44
N PHE A 99 -12.99 7.46 -8.82
CA PHE A 99 -11.91 7.86 -7.93
C PHE A 99 -11.10 8.98 -8.61
N ASP A 100 -10.54 9.88 -7.82
CA ASP A 100 -9.64 10.92 -8.31
C ASP A 100 -8.19 10.44 -8.35
N SER A 101 -7.86 9.46 -7.51
CA SER A 101 -6.54 8.83 -7.52
C SER A 101 -6.60 7.42 -6.98
N ILE A 102 -5.66 6.59 -7.45
CA ILE A 102 -5.44 5.22 -6.98
C ILE A 102 -4.01 5.11 -6.48
N ILE A 103 -3.85 4.61 -5.26
CA ILE A 103 -2.57 4.29 -4.66
C ILE A 103 -2.51 2.78 -4.52
N THR A 104 -1.40 2.16 -4.91
CA THR A 104 -1.17 0.75 -4.65
C THR A 104 0.17 0.50 -3.99
N THR A 105 0.24 -0.55 -3.16
CA THR A 105 1.49 -1.11 -2.65
C THR A 105 1.97 -2.29 -3.49
N ASN A 106 1.19 -2.70 -4.49
CA ASN A 106 1.56 -3.76 -5.42
C ASN A 106 2.64 -3.27 -6.39
N TYR A 107 3.48 -4.18 -6.83
CA TYR A 107 4.55 -3.85 -7.77
C TYR A 107 4.13 -3.97 -9.24
N ASP A 108 3.08 -4.77 -9.52
CA ASP A 108 2.54 -4.97 -10.87
C ASP A 108 1.79 -3.73 -11.37
N LEU A 109 1.52 -3.70 -12.68
CA LEU A 109 0.71 -2.67 -13.35
C LEU A 109 -0.69 -3.20 -13.70
N PHE A 110 -1.17 -4.22 -13.00
CA PHE A 110 -2.43 -4.86 -13.32
C PHE A 110 -3.62 -3.91 -13.18
N LEU A 111 -3.61 -3.08 -12.13
CA LEU A 111 -4.67 -2.09 -11.93
C LEU A 111 -4.77 -1.14 -13.10
N GLU A 112 -3.66 -0.60 -13.56
CA GLU A 112 -3.63 0.32 -14.70
C GLU A 112 -4.20 -0.35 -15.95
N TYR A 113 -3.84 -1.59 -16.24
CA TYR A 113 -4.37 -2.33 -17.40
C TYR A 113 -5.86 -2.65 -17.28
N ILE A 114 -6.42 -2.73 -16.07
CA ILE A 114 -7.86 -2.85 -15.86
C ILE A 114 -8.60 -1.58 -16.27
N TRP A 115 -8.01 -0.42 -16.02
CA TRP A 115 -8.58 0.88 -16.40
C TRP A 115 -8.31 1.24 -17.86
N ASP A 116 -7.16 0.87 -18.39
CA ASP A 116 -6.77 1.07 -19.79
C ASP A 116 -5.80 -0.02 -20.25
N GLU A 117 -6.27 -0.94 -21.09
CA GLU A 117 -5.45 -2.04 -21.65
C GLU A 117 -4.21 -1.54 -22.43
N LYS A 118 -4.21 -0.28 -22.88
CA LYS A 118 -3.11 0.35 -23.62
C LYS A 118 -2.23 1.21 -22.73
N PHE A 119 -2.42 1.14 -21.42
CA PHE A 119 -1.63 1.93 -20.48
C PHE A 119 -0.14 1.74 -20.70
N SER A 120 0.57 2.86 -20.74
CA SER A 120 2.02 2.91 -20.74
C SER A 120 2.49 3.82 -19.61
N PRO A 121 3.30 3.34 -18.67
CA PRO A 121 3.73 4.16 -17.55
C PRO A 121 4.55 5.36 -18.04
N HIS A 122 4.11 6.56 -17.66
CA HIS A 122 4.86 7.79 -17.90
C HIS A 122 5.84 8.02 -16.77
N ILE A 123 6.97 7.35 -16.85
CA ILE A 123 8.06 7.61 -15.92
C ILE A 123 8.68 8.94 -16.33
N HIS A 124 8.31 10.02 -15.65
CA HIS A 124 8.93 11.32 -15.88
C HIS A 124 10.45 11.19 -15.92
N LYS A 125 11.11 11.79 -16.91
CA LYS A 125 12.58 11.69 -17.08
C LYS A 125 13.38 12.09 -15.83
N GLY A 126 12.78 12.80 -14.87
CA GLY A 126 13.34 13.10 -13.55
C GLY A 126 13.08 12.02 -12.49
N VAL A 127 12.16 11.08 -12.73
CA VAL A 127 11.84 9.97 -11.81
C VAL A 127 12.65 8.72 -12.16
N ALA A 128 13.02 8.54 -13.43
CA ALA A 128 13.74 7.37 -13.95
C ALA A 128 15.28 7.52 -13.97
N GLY A 129 15.83 8.59 -13.40
CA GLY A 129 17.30 8.69 -13.25
C GLY A 129 17.83 7.61 -12.30
N ASN A 130 19.07 7.14 -12.54
CA ASN A 130 19.76 6.11 -11.73
C ASN A 130 19.85 6.37 -10.21
N GLY A 131 19.11 7.34 -9.67
CA GLY A 131 19.10 7.73 -8.27
C GLY A 131 17.72 7.74 -7.60
N THR A 132 16.63 7.46 -8.33
CA THR A 132 15.29 7.43 -7.71
C THR A 132 15.06 6.12 -7.00
N LYS A 133 15.13 6.15 -5.66
CA LYS A 133 14.86 4.98 -4.82
C LYS A 133 13.38 4.84 -4.43
N TYR A 134 12.62 5.93 -4.41
CA TYR A 134 11.25 5.96 -3.89
C TYR A 134 10.34 6.81 -4.77
N LEU A 135 9.21 6.24 -5.17
CA LEU A 135 8.19 6.97 -5.95
C LEU A 135 7.30 7.79 -5.02
N SER A 136 7.13 9.07 -5.33
CA SER A 136 6.14 9.94 -4.68
C SER A 136 5.09 10.47 -5.67
N LYS A 137 5.44 10.54 -6.94
CA LYS A 137 4.58 10.98 -8.02
C LYS A 137 3.86 9.83 -8.70
N SER A 138 2.79 10.12 -9.43
CA SER A 138 2.08 9.14 -10.23
C SER A 138 2.99 8.51 -11.29
N VAL A 139 2.79 7.24 -11.56
CA VAL A 139 3.44 6.51 -12.66
C VAL A 139 2.69 6.71 -13.98
N GLY A 140 1.49 7.23 -13.92
CA GLY A 140 0.67 7.56 -15.08
C GLY A 140 -0.69 8.09 -14.69
N ARG A 141 -1.42 8.58 -15.71
CA ARG A 141 -2.77 9.09 -15.58
C ARG A 141 -3.66 8.45 -16.64
N ILE A 142 -4.81 7.97 -16.23
CA ILE A 142 -5.82 7.37 -17.11
C ILE A 142 -7.11 8.19 -16.94
N GLY A 143 -7.51 8.90 -17.99
CA GLY A 143 -8.56 9.91 -17.88
C GLY A 143 -8.20 10.97 -16.84
N GLU A 144 -9.00 11.11 -15.80
CA GLU A 144 -8.76 12.05 -14.70
C GLU A 144 -8.10 11.39 -13.47
N ILE A 145 -7.79 10.09 -13.52
CA ILE A 145 -7.28 9.30 -12.37
C ILE A 145 -5.77 9.22 -12.41
N ASP A 146 -5.11 9.68 -11.35
CA ASP A 146 -3.67 9.49 -11.13
C ASP A 146 -3.39 8.16 -10.44
N PHE A 147 -2.44 7.38 -10.96
CA PHE A 147 -2.00 6.09 -10.41
C PHE A 147 -0.65 6.22 -9.71
N PHE A 148 -0.58 5.78 -8.46
CA PHE A 148 0.62 5.86 -7.63
C PHE A 148 1.02 4.49 -7.10
N HIS A 149 2.33 4.18 -7.12
CA HIS A 149 2.91 3.01 -6.51
C HIS A 149 3.74 3.41 -5.28
N ALA A 150 3.15 3.28 -4.09
CA ALA A 150 3.79 3.69 -2.85
C ALA A 150 5.07 2.91 -2.55
N HIS A 151 5.09 1.61 -2.85
CA HIS A 151 6.25 0.73 -2.63
C HIS A 151 7.05 0.44 -3.90
N GLY A 152 6.92 1.29 -4.93
CA GLY A 152 7.62 1.10 -6.19
C GLY A 152 6.89 0.16 -7.15
N CYS A 153 7.37 0.05 -8.38
CA CYS A 153 6.73 -0.77 -9.40
C CYS A 153 7.73 -1.43 -10.36
N VAL A 154 7.25 -2.47 -11.05
CA VAL A 154 8.03 -3.24 -12.04
C VAL A 154 8.52 -2.41 -13.23
N ALA A 155 7.93 -1.25 -13.51
CA ALA A 155 8.40 -0.35 -14.56
C ALA A 155 9.72 0.34 -14.18
N VAL A 156 10.00 0.50 -12.87
CA VAL A 156 11.24 1.05 -12.32
C VAL A 156 11.71 0.17 -11.17
N PRO A 157 12.32 -0.98 -11.43
CA PRO A 157 12.65 -1.98 -10.40
C PRO A 157 13.48 -1.45 -9.23
N THR A 158 14.34 -0.47 -9.46
CA THR A 158 15.14 0.18 -8.40
C THR A 158 14.30 0.82 -7.29
N THR A 159 13.01 1.11 -7.58
CA THR A 159 12.08 1.73 -6.63
C THR A 159 11.35 0.74 -5.73
N ILE A 160 11.43 -0.56 -6.02
CA ILE A 160 10.73 -1.61 -5.27
C ILE A 160 11.23 -1.65 -3.82
N CYS A 161 10.31 -1.53 -2.87
CA CYS A 161 10.59 -1.60 -1.44
C CYS A 161 10.40 -3.04 -0.94
N LEU A 162 11.48 -3.68 -0.47
CA LEU A 162 11.48 -5.07 -0.01
C LEU A 162 12.02 -5.20 1.41
N GLY A 163 13.13 -4.54 1.70
CA GLY A 163 13.86 -4.68 2.94
C GLY A 163 13.57 -3.56 3.94
N TYR A 164 14.03 -3.77 5.16
CA TYR A 164 13.88 -2.83 6.25
C TYR A 164 14.50 -1.46 5.94
N GLU A 165 15.69 -1.45 5.29
CA GLU A 165 16.36 -0.23 4.84
C GLU A 165 15.48 0.58 3.87
N HIS A 166 14.73 -0.11 2.99
CA HIS A 166 13.83 0.56 2.05
C HIS A 166 12.67 1.26 2.77
N TYR A 167 12.05 0.59 3.77
CA TYR A 167 10.97 1.20 4.55
C TYR A 167 11.45 2.40 5.37
N MET A 168 12.64 2.31 5.97
CA MET A 168 13.20 3.44 6.73
C MET A 168 13.52 4.63 5.82
N GLY A 169 14.08 4.37 4.63
CA GLY A 169 14.32 5.40 3.64
C GLY A 169 13.02 6.04 3.10
N MET A 170 11.95 5.24 2.93
CA MET A 170 10.63 5.75 2.57
C MET A 170 10.08 6.66 3.68
N VAL A 171 10.17 6.29 4.95
CA VAL A 171 9.76 7.14 6.08
C VAL A 171 10.51 8.48 6.06
N GLN A 172 11.82 8.47 5.80
CA GLN A 172 12.59 9.71 5.71
C GLN A 172 12.10 10.60 4.56
N LYS A 173 11.81 10.00 3.39
CA LYS A 173 11.26 10.72 2.24
C LYS A 173 9.90 11.33 2.56
N ILE A 174 8.99 10.55 3.14
CA ILE A 174 7.66 11.02 3.56
C ILE A 174 7.79 12.22 4.51
N ARG A 175 8.61 12.09 5.54
CA ARG A 175 8.82 13.16 6.51
C ARG A 175 9.37 14.43 5.86
N SER A 176 10.28 14.28 4.91
CA SER A 176 10.83 15.43 4.18
C SER A 176 9.77 16.11 3.30
N GLU A 177 8.93 15.34 2.61
CA GLU A 177 7.90 15.89 1.72
C GLU A 177 6.71 16.48 2.48
N ILE A 178 6.29 15.85 3.58
CA ILE A 178 5.14 16.31 4.37
C ILE A 178 5.50 17.53 5.24
N ASN A 179 6.66 17.53 5.87
CA ASN A 179 7.05 18.62 6.78
C ASN A 179 7.70 19.81 6.05
N GLY A 180 8.03 19.68 4.76
CA GLY A 180 8.80 20.67 4.04
C GLY A 180 10.20 20.81 4.62
N GLY A 181 11.16 20.05 4.11
CA GLY A 181 12.55 20.10 4.59
C GLY A 181 13.10 21.52 4.53
N ALA A 182 13.60 22.02 5.65
CA ALA A 182 14.06 23.41 5.84
C ALA A 182 15.22 23.85 4.93
N ARG A 183 15.69 23.00 4.01
CA ARG A 183 16.87 23.24 3.16
C ARG A 183 16.66 23.01 1.65
N ILE A 184 15.48 22.56 1.21
CA ILE A 184 15.24 22.33 -0.21
C ILE A 184 14.18 23.32 -0.68
N ALA A 185 14.61 24.34 -1.44
CA ALA A 185 13.72 25.31 -2.06
C ALA A 185 12.69 24.57 -2.93
N GLY A 186 11.39 24.78 -2.66
CA GLY A 186 10.29 24.19 -3.44
C GLY A 186 9.62 22.96 -2.82
N ILE A 187 10.08 22.42 -1.67
CA ILE A 187 9.32 21.39 -0.96
C ILE A 187 8.16 22.06 -0.22
N LYS A 188 6.97 21.59 -0.54
CA LYS A 188 5.71 22.12 -0.01
C LYS A 188 5.39 21.46 1.32
N ASN A 189 5.14 22.29 2.35
CA ASN A 189 4.69 21.82 3.63
C ASN A 189 3.19 21.52 3.59
N ILE A 190 2.77 20.34 4.07
CA ILE A 190 1.38 19.92 4.08
C ILE A 190 0.46 20.92 4.81
N VAL A 191 0.94 21.53 5.88
CA VAL A 191 0.20 22.56 6.63
C VAL A 191 -0.12 23.75 5.73
N ALA A 192 0.86 24.23 4.97
CA ALA A 192 0.65 25.36 4.05
C ALA A 192 -0.32 24.99 2.89
N VAL A 193 -0.31 23.74 2.44
CA VAL A 193 -1.27 23.21 1.46
C VAL A 193 -2.69 23.22 2.04
N LEU A 194 -2.85 22.71 3.25
CA LEU A 194 -4.16 22.63 3.93
C LEU A 194 -4.73 24.03 4.26
N TYR A 195 -3.87 25.00 4.50
CA TYR A 195 -4.28 26.42 4.62
C TYR A 195 -4.55 27.12 3.28
N GLY A 196 -4.36 26.45 2.14
CA GLY A 196 -4.48 27.06 0.81
C GLY A 196 -3.38 28.08 0.50
N LYS A 197 -2.29 28.10 1.26
CA LYS A 197 -1.15 29.02 1.05
C LYS A 197 -0.17 28.51 -0.01
N GLN A 198 -0.24 27.23 -0.34
CA GLN A 198 0.55 26.58 -1.38
C GLN A 198 -0.31 25.57 -2.13
N GLU A 199 -0.02 25.40 -3.42
CA GLU A 199 -0.63 24.32 -4.19
C GLU A 199 -0.07 22.96 -3.75
N ALA A 200 -0.88 21.91 -3.82
CA ALA A 200 -0.44 20.54 -3.58
C ALA A 200 0.66 20.12 -4.58
N ALA A 201 1.63 19.36 -4.09
CA ALA A 201 2.67 18.81 -4.95
C ALA A 201 2.16 17.61 -5.79
N ASN A 202 0.96 17.15 -5.54
CA ASN A 202 0.32 15.97 -6.12
C ASN A 202 1.18 14.71 -5.92
N THR A 203 1.43 14.38 -4.66
CA THR A 203 2.09 13.14 -4.26
C THR A 203 1.08 12.20 -3.59
N TRP A 204 1.34 10.88 -3.63
CA TRP A 204 0.47 9.93 -2.95
C TRP A 204 0.39 10.20 -1.44
N MET A 205 1.44 10.73 -0.84
CA MET A 205 1.50 11.05 0.59
C MET A 205 0.52 12.17 0.96
N GLU A 206 0.40 13.20 0.10
CA GLU A 206 -0.54 14.31 0.32
C GLU A 206 -2.00 13.86 0.27
N LYS A 207 -2.32 12.79 -0.47
CA LYS A 207 -3.68 12.26 -0.55
C LYS A 207 -4.24 11.86 0.82
N PHE A 208 -3.39 11.40 1.73
CA PHE A 208 -3.80 11.08 3.10
C PHE A 208 -4.31 12.27 3.92
N TYR A 209 -4.09 13.49 3.45
CA TYR A 209 -4.49 14.73 4.12
C TYR A 209 -5.55 15.50 3.34
N THR A 210 -5.61 15.34 2.04
CA THR A 210 -6.38 16.20 1.12
C THR A 210 -7.56 15.50 0.46
N THR A 211 -7.67 14.18 0.57
CA THR A 211 -8.74 13.38 -0.05
C THR A 211 -9.38 12.43 0.95
N ASP A 212 -10.60 12.02 0.74
CA ASP A 212 -11.17 10.86 1.44
C ASP A 212 -10.50 9.58 0.92
N VAL A 213 -10.04 8.69 1.84
CA VAL A 213 -9.25 7.52 1.48
C VAL A 213 -9.97 6.24 1.86
N HIS A 214 -10.21 5.36 0.88
CA HIS A 214 -10.67 4.00 1.09
C HIS A 214 -9.48 3.04 0.99
N ILE A 215 -9.21 2.25 2.02
CA ILE A 215 -8.10 1.28 2.09
C ILE A 215 -8.67 -0.13 2.01
N ILE A 216 -8.35 -0.87 0.93
CA ILE A 216 -8.81 -2.24 0.70
C ILE A 216 -7.65 -3.20 0.40
N GLY A 217 -7.77 -4.44 0.84
CA GLY A 217 -6.78 -5.48 0.53
C GLY A 217 -5.37 -5.19 1.01
N PHE A 218 -5.19 -4.25 1.92
CA PHE A 218 -3.91 -3.84 2.49
C PHE A 218 -3.81 -4.32 3.94
N GLY A 219 -2.85 -5.20 4.22
CA GLY A 219 -2.72 -5.83 5.54
C GLY A 219 -2.39 -4.87 6.65
N LEU A 220 -1.70 -3.79 6.34
CA LEU A 220 -1.20 -2.78 7.28
C LEU A 220 -0.47 -3.46 8.45
N TYR A 221 0.56 -4.25 8.10
CA TYR A 221 1.41 -4.94 9.06
C TYR A 221 2.30 -3.96 9.82
N GLU A 222 2.80 -4.36 10.99
CA GLU A 222 3.65 -3.51 11.84
C GLU A 222 4.92 -3.04 11.12
N CYS A 223 5.40 -3.79 10.13
CA CYS A 223 6.57 -3.44 9.34
C CYS A 223 6.34 -2.32 8.30
N GLU A 224 5.08 -1.96 8.02
CA GLU A 224 4.74 -0.88 7.09
C GLU A 224 4.80 0.48 7.78
N ALA A 225 6.01 0.79 8.28
CA ALA A 225 6.28 1.97 9.11
C ALA A 225 5.97 3.30 8.41
N ASP A 226 6.02 3.32 7.09
CA ASP A 226 5.69 4.47 6.24
C ASP A 226 4.22 4.86 6.35
N PHE A 227 3.30 3.91 6.22
CA PHE A 227 1.87 4.16 6.38
C PHE A 227 1.50 4.43 7.84
N TRP A 228 2.10 3.71 8.80
CA TRP A 228 1.89 3.98 10.22
C TRP A 228 2.33 5.40 10.59
N TRP A 229 3.44 5.86 10.04
CA TRP A 229 3.90 7.23 10.25
C TRP A 229 2.89 8.25 9.70
N LEU A 230 2.41 8.07 8.45
CA LEU A 230 1.43 8.97 7.82
C LEU A 230 0.14 9.07 8.64
N LEU A 231 -0.42 7.92 9.05
CA LEU A 231 -1.64 7.88 9.84
C LEU A 231 -1.48 8.56 11.20
N THR A 232 -0.34 8.29 11.88
CA THR A 232 -0.02 8.91 13.17
C THR A 232 0.14 10.42 13.04
N HIS A 233 0.90 10.89 12.04
CA HIS A 233 1.13 12.31 11.83
C HIS A 233 -0.20 13.04 11.49
N ARG A 234 -1.02 12.46 10.62
CA ARG A 234 -2.34 13.00 10.30
C ARG A 234 -3.23 13.08 11.54
N ALA A 235 -3.26 12.04 12.36
CA ALA A 235 -4.04 12.01 13.61
C ALA A 235 -3.55 13.09 14.59
N SER A 236 -2.24 13.28 14.71
CA SER A 236 -1.67 14.35 15.55
C SER A 236 -2.17 15.72 15.08
N MET A 237 -2.22 15.97 13.77
CA MET A 237 -2.74 17.23 13.22
C MET A 237 -4.26 17.37 13.46
N TYR A 238 -5.02 16.26 13.37
CA TYR A 238 -6.46 16.26 13.65
C TYR A 238 -6.76 16.63 15.10
N TYR A 239 -6.03 16.04 16.06
CA TYR A 239 -6.26 16.25 17.48
C TYR A 239 -5.61 17.55 18.01
N ALA A 240 -4.57 18.05 17.39
CA ALA A 240 -3.90 19.28 17.81
C ALA A 240 -4.82 20.51 17.72
N ASN A 241 -5.77 20.52 16.78
CA ASN A 241 -6.80 21.55 16.60
C ASN A 241 -6.28 22.98 16.85
N GLU A 242 -5.13 23.32 16.24
CA GLU A 242 -4.44 24.59 16.48
C GLU A 242 -5.33 25.79 16.11
N GLY A 243 -5.61 26.62 17.08
CA GLY A 243 -6.40 27.83 16.88
C GLY A 243 -7.90 27.62 16.60
N GLY A 244 -8.46 26.44 16.92
CA GLY A 244 -9.89 26.14 16.70
C GLY A 244 -10.23 25.76 15.24
N LEU A 245 -9.23 25.68 14.36
CA LEU A 245 -9.41 25.27 12.97
C LEU A 245 -8.96 23.82 12.79
N ASN A 246 -9.93 22.94 12.57
CA ASN A 246 -9.60 21.57 12.18
C ASN A 246 -9.11 21.56 10.71
N LEU A 247 -7.81 21.43 10.52
CA LEU A 247 -7.20 21.38 9.18
C LEU A 247 -7.48 20.06 8.47
N ILE A 248 -7.62 18.98 9.22
CA ILE A 248 -7.87 17.64 8.69
C ILE A 248 -9.38 17.43 8.58
N ARG A 249 -9.89 17.52 7.36
CA ARG A 249 -11.32 17.37 7.05
C ARG A 249 -11.68 16.04 6.42
N ASN A 250 -10.68 15.36 5.88
CA ASN A 250 -10.85 14.10 5.15
C ASN A 250 -11.11 12.92 6.10
N THR A 251 -11.76 11.90 5.57
CA THR A 251 -12.01 10.62 6.23
C THR A 251 -11.09 9.55 5.66
N ILE A 252 -10.54 8.70 6.52
CA ILE A 252 -9.86 7.46 6.09
C ILE A 252 -10.71 6.29 6.56
N THR A 253 -11.07 5.39 5.64
CA THR A 253 -11.83 4.17 5.93
C THR A 253 -11.00 2.94 5.58
N TYR A 254 -10.76 2.09 6.57
CA TYR A 254 -10.07 0.81 6.42
C TYR A 254 -11.09 -0.33 6.38
N TYR A 255 -11.06 -1.11 5.30
CA TYR A 255 -11.94 -2.26 5.09
C TYR A 255 -11.16 -3.54 5.36
N ASP A 256 -11.52 -4.25 6.42
CA ASP A 256 -10.86 -5.49 6.81
C ASP A 256 -11.77 -6.70 6.60
N ILE A 257 -11.19 -7.75 6.04
CA ILE A 257 -11.87 -9.04 5.88
C ILE A 257 -11.20 -10.02 6.82
N PHE A 258 -11.97 -10.62 7.71
CA PHE A 258 -11.46 -11.61 8.64
C PHE A 258 -12.29 -12.91 8.59
N ASP A 259 -11.62 -14.01 8.89
CA ASP A 259 -12.22 -15.33 8.96
C ASP A 259 -12.48 -15.72 10.42
N ASP A 260 -13.74 -16.01 10.71
CA ASP A 260 -14.08 -16.65 11.98
C ASP A 260 -13.80 -18.16 11.81
N LEU A 261 -12.75 -18.64 12.40
CA LEU A 261 -12.35 -20.04 12.34
C LEU A 261 -13.46 -20.94 12.89
N HIS A 262 -14.23 -21.54 12.00
CA HIS A 262 -15.22 -22.55 12.33
C HIS A 262 -14.59 -23.93 12.36
N LYS A 263 -14.65 -24.59 13.52
CA LYS A 263 -14.20 -25.97 13.82
C LYS A 263 -12.69 -26.18 13.75
N ILE A 264 -12.05 -26.03 14.87
CA ILE A 264 -10.61 -25.98 15.01
C ILE A 264 -10.14 -27.03 16.00
N THR A 265 -8.99 -27.63 15.72
CA THR A 265 -8.18 -28.40 16.68
C THR A 265 -7.69 -27.48 17.82
N GLU A 266 -7.30 -28.03 18.97
CA GLU A 266 -6.80 -27.22 20.09
C GLU A 266 -5.60 -26.34 19.72
N GLU A 267 -4.73 -26.79 18.80
CA GLU A 267 -3.62 -25.99 18.26
C GLU A 267 -4.10 -24.81 17.41
N GLU A 268 -5.08 -25.03 16.55
CA GLU A 268 -5.67 -23.97 15.73
C GLU A 268 -6.42 -22.94 16.58
N VAL A 269 -7.04 -23.33 17.72
CA VAL A 269 -7.66 -22.40 18.68
C VAL A 269 -6.62 -21.43 19.25
N GLN A 270 -5.42 -21.88 19.57
CA GLN A 270 -4.37 -20.99 20.07
C GLN A 270 -3.91 -19.99 19.01
N VAL A 271 -3.70 -20.45 17.77
CA VAL A 271 -3.35 -19.58 16.62
C VAL A 271 -4.46 -18.58 16.34
N ALA A 272 -5.72 -19.00 16.41
CA ALA A 272 -6.87 -18.11 16.22
C ALA A 272 -6.96 -17.04 17.31
N ALA A 273 -6.78 -17.40 18.55
CA ALA A 273 -6.80 -16.46 19.68
C ALA A 273 -5.67 -15.42 19.58
N ILE A 274 -4.49 -15.83 19.12
CA ILE A 274 -3.37 -14.91 18.86
C ILE A 274 -3.75 -13.93 17.72
N LYS A 275 -4.27 -14.46 16.62
CA LYS A 275 -4.66 -13.67 15.46
C LYS A 275 -5.80 -12.67 15.78
N GLU A 276 -6.79 -13.10 16.56
CA GLU A 276 -7.85 -12.22 17.05
C GLU A 276 -7.30 -11.11 17.95
N LYS A 277 -6.36 -11.43 18.84
CA LYS A 277 -5.69 -10.45 19.71
C LYS A 277 -4.89 -9.42 18.89
N GLU A 278 -4.17 -9.85 17.88
CA GLU A 278 -3.43 -8.96 16.99
C GLU A 278 -4.37 -8.05 16.17
N THR A 279 -5.46 -8.60 15.65
CA THR A 279 -6.49 -7.86 14.93
C THR A 279 -7.13 -6.80 15.81
N ASN A 280 -7.51 -7.14 17.04
CA ASN A 280 -8.09 -6.19 18.00
C ASN A 280 -7.10 -5.09 18.36
N ARG A 281 -5.81 -5.39 18.48
CA ARG A 281 -4.75 -4.40 18.70
C ARG A 281 -4.61 -3.44 17.52
N LYS A 282 -4.59 -3.96 16.29
CA LYS A 282 -4.57 -3.15 15.06
C LYS A 282 -5.76 -2.19 15.01
N TYR A 283 -6.97 -2.67 15.32
CA TYR A 283 -8.16 -1.82 15.32
C TYR A 283 -8.10 -0.72 16.38
N ALA A 284 -7.60 -1.02 17.58
CA ALA A 284 -7.42 0.00 18.62
C ALA A 284 -6.44 1.09 18.17
N LEU A 285 -5.34 0.72 17.50
CA LEU A 285 -4.38 1.66 16.94
C LEU A 285 -5.03 2.54 15.86
N LEU A 286 -5.71 1.94 14.89
CA LEU A 286 -6.37 2.65 13.78
C LEU A 286 -7.47 3.61 14.29
N ALA A 287 -8.27 3.18 15.26
CA ALA A 287 -9.29 4.03 15.88
C ALA A 287 -8.66 5.24 16.59
N GLY A 288 -7.54 5.02 17.31
CA GLY A 288 -6.75 6.10 17.92
C GLY A 288 -6.13 7.06 16.91
N MET A 289 -5.94 6.62 15.67
CA MET A 289 -5.46 7.44 14.55
C MET A 289 -6.58 8.10 13.73
N HIS A 290 -7.80 8.11 14.24
CA HIS A 290 -8.97 8.67 13.57
C HIS A 290 -9.21 8.03 12.19
N VAL A 291 -9.10 6.70 12.14
CA VAL A 291 -9.42 5.86 10.97
C VAL A 291 -10.74 5.12 11.24
N ARG A 292 -11.69 5.22 10.33
CA ARG A 292 -12.93 4.45 10.39
C ARG A 292 -12.65 3.01 9.96
N ILE A 293 -13.11 2.03 10.73
CA ILE A 293 -12.90 0.62 10.44
C ILE A 293 -14.23 -0.01 10.05
N LYS A 294 -14.25 -0.71 8.92
CA LYS A 294 -15.37 -1.54 8.47
C LYS A 294 -14.92 -2.98 8.37
N GLN A 295 -15.59 -3.85 9.09
CA GLN A 295 -15.26 -5.26 9.22
C GLN A 295 -16.21 -6.12 8.38
N TYR A 296 -15.66 -7.10 7.67
CA TYR A 296 -16.40 -8.06 6.85
C TYR A 296 -16.00 -9.47 7.23
N ARG A 297 -16.94 -10.24 7.77
CA ARG A 297 -16.70 -11.64 8.17
C ARG A 297 -16.90 -12.57 6.99
N LEU A 298 -15.98 -13.47 6.75
CA LEU A 298 -16.15 -14.49 5.72
C LEU A 298 -17.32 -15.43 6.01
N SER A 299 -17.57 -15.76 7.29
CA SER A 299 -18.70 -16.57 7.72
C SER A 299 -20.08 -15.95 7.37
N GLU A 300 -20.15 -14.64 7.21
CA GLU A 300 -21.37 -13.91 6.84
C GLU A 300 -21.56 -13.82 5.32
N THR A 301 -20.61 -14.31 4.51
CA THR A 301 -20.76 -14.42 3.07
C THR A 301 -21.42 -15.77 2.70
N LYS A 302 -22.19 -15.81 1.60
CA LYS A 302 -22.89 -17.02 1.17
C LYS A 302 -21.92 -18.13 0.79
N THR A 303 -20.86 -17.77 0.07
CA THR A 303 -19.87 -18.71 -0.47
C THR A 303 -18.63 -18.82 0.42
N LYS A 304 -18.55 -18.03 1.51
CA LYS A 304 -17.40 -17.93 2.41
C LYS A 304 -16.08 -17.67 1.67
N THR A 305 -16.14 -16.80 0.67
CA THR A 305 -14.99 -16.45 -0.17
C THR A 305 -14.58 -15.00 -0.01
N TYR A 306 -13.30 -14.73 -0.13
CA TYR A 306 -12.76 -13.36 -0.17
C TYR A 306 -13.36 -12.55 -1.34
N HIS A 307 -13.63 -13.19 -2.47
CA HIS A 307 -14.25 -12.54 -3.61
C HIS A 307 -15.62 -11.93 -3.24
N GLU A 308 -16.48 -12.69 -2.55
CA GLU A 308 -17.80 -12.17 -2.14
C GLU A 308 -17.68 -11.06 -1.09
N ALA A 309 -16.72 -11.18 -0.15
CA ALA A 309 -16.46 -10.14 0.83
C ALA A 309 -15.99 -8.84 0.16
N TYR A 310 -15.08 -8.90 -0.81
CA TYR A 310 -14.69 -7.72 -1.58
C TYR A 310 -15.83 -7.15 -2.41
N GLN A 311 -16.71 -7.98 -2.96
CA GLN A 311 -17.90 -7.49 -3.66
C GLN A 311 -18.82 -6.68 -2.73
N LYS A 312 -18.98 -7.09 -1.46
CA LYS A 312 -19.71 -6.32 -0.46
C LYS A 312 -19.02 -4.97 -0.19
N ILE A 313 -17.70 -4.99 -0.01
CA ILE A 313 -16.90 -3.77 0.20
C ILE A 313 -17.09 -2.79 -0.98
N ILE A 314 -16.96 -3.27 -2.21
CA ILE A 314 -17.15 -2.45 -3.43
C ILE A 314 -18.55 -1.83 -3.46
N ASN A 315 -19.58 -2.61 -3.12
CA ASN A 315 -20.95 -2.11 -3.07
C ASN A 315 -21.13 -1.03 -1.99
N ASP A 316 -20.46 -1.16 -0.86
CA ASP A 316 -20.51 -0.15 0.21
C ASP A 316 -19.79 1.13 -0.18
N ILE A 317 -18.60 1.04 -0.80
CA ILE A 317 -17.90 2.21 -1.37
C ILE A 317 -18.79 2.89 -2.42
N LYS A 318 -19.46 2.12 -3.28
CA LYS A 318 -20.38 2.65 -4.29
C LYS A 318 -21.55 3.43 -3.68
N ARG A 319 -22.06 2.98 -2.53
CA ARG A 319 -23.14 3.69 -1.82
C ARG A 319 -22.64 4.98 -1.19
N GLU A 320 -21.48 4.94 -0.55
CA GLU A 320 -20.85 6.13 0.04
C GLU A 320 -20.54 7.19 -1.01
N ASN A 321 -19.94 6.81 -2.14
CA ASN A 321 -19.63 7.72 -3.24
C ASN A 321 -20.88 8.25 -3.98
N LYS A 322 -22.09 7.66 -3.80
CA LYS A 322 -23.34 8.17 -4.37
C LYS A 322 -24.09 9.11 -3.42
N THR A 323 -23.75 9.07 -2.16
CA THR A 323 -24.37 9.93 -1.13
C THR A 323 -23.67 11.28 -1.05
N ILE A 324 -22.57 11.40 -1.77
CA ILE A 324 -21.79 12.59 -2.04
C ILE A 324 -22.16 13.11 -3.44
#